data_8ef9b04a8b84641c0684a29d6303ab39
#
_entry.id   8ef9b04a8b84641c0684a29d6303ab39
#
_cell.length_a   1.000
_cell.length_b   1.000
_cell.length_c   1.000
_cell.angle_alpha   90.00
_cell.angle_beta   90.00
_cell.angle_gamma   90.00
#
_symmetry.space_group_name_H-M   'P 1'
#
loop_
_entity.id
_entity.type
_entity.pdbx_description
1 polymer ?
#
loop_
_entity_poly.entity_id
_entity_poly.type
_entity_poly.pdbx_seq_one_letter_code
_entity_poly.pdbx_strand_id
1 'polypeptide(L)'
;MRYQIMTTLALAALVISCSGNQSKSDDPIHSVMLVQPEGVAALGSKTFSGQVEEGREISVGFKTAGQLTRILVKEGDYVRQGQLIAQLDDKDYKLGVDAAQIQYDQMKREVARMKKLYDNKSLSGNDYDKAVSGLGQLKVQLDSKSNQLSYTRLYAPTSGYVKSVNFEAAEMVNAGTAIINLLDVKQMEVTINIPTSLYLQKDKIKGFSCKGNFSEGQLIPLKLLSITPQADNNQLYRVRLGLQPDQAKKVTSGMNVEVSIDLDQSAESNGLTLPLSAVFQKEGKSYVWVYDSKTSTVKQTAVTVEKMNTEGKAVIIKGLSGEEQVVKAGALVLDNGEKVKVIAKPSKTNVGGLI
;
A
#
# COMPACT_ATOMS: atom_id res chain seq x y z
N MET A 1 -4.18 -48.94 95.24
CA MET A 1 -3.65 -47.51 95.09
C MET A 1 -2.15 -47.39 94.74
N ARG A 2 -1.45 -48.48 94.47
CA ARG A 2 0.03 -48.43 94.16
C ARG A 2 0.37 -48.59 92.65
N TYR A 3 -0.61 -48.99 91.81
CA TYR A 3 -0.39 -49.21 90.38
C TYR A 3 -0.75 -47.97 89.52
N GLN A 4 -1.54 -47.05 90.02
CA GLN A 4 -1.90 -45.84 89.24
C GLN A 4 -0.87 -44.75 89.24
N ILE A 5 0.07 -44.76 90.18
CA ILE A 5 1.17 -43.74 90.25
C ILE A 5 2.34 -44.06 89.29
N MET A 6 2.53 -45.38 88.98
CA MET A 6 3.61 -45.77 88.05
C MET A 6 3.24 -45.56 86.58
N THR A 7 2.02 -45.55 86.21
CA THR A 7 1.57 -45.28 84.83
C THR A 7 1.58 -43.82 84.44
N THR A 8 1.38 -42.91 85.40
CA THR A 8 1.49 -41.45 85.20
C THR A 8 2.92 -40.92 85.06
N LEU A 9 3.92 -41.64 85.64
CA LEU A 9 5.34 -41.21 85.56
C LEU A 9 5.99 -41.68 84.25
N ALA A 10 5.48 -42.74 83.60
CA ALA A 10 5.99 -43.23 82.31
C ALA A 10 5.50 -42.40 81.13
N LEU A 11 4.34 -41.67 81.27
CA LEU A 11 3.79 -40.84 80.21
C LEU A 11 4.40 -39.42 80.18
N ALA A 12 5.06 -38.97 81.29
CA ALA A 12 5.67 -37.67 81.37
C ALA A 12 7.12 -37.65 80.81
N ALA A 13 7.77 -38.82 80.57
CA ALA A 13 9.14 -38.89 80.04
C ALA A 13 9.22 -38.91 78.46
N LEU A 14 8.09 -38.94 77.74
CA LEU A 14 8.03 -38.99 76.26
C LEU A 14 7.82 -37.63 75.58
N VAL A 15 7.80 -36.50 76.33
CA VAL A 15 7.48 -35.16 75.74
C VAL A 15 8.73 -34.25 75.64
N ILE A 16 9.94 -34.71 76.01
CA ILE A 16 11.18 -33.88 76.07
C ILE A 16 12.21 -34.38 75.04
N SER A 17 11.80 -34.78 73.85
CA SER A 17 12.71 -35.10 72.74
C SER A 17 12.24 -34.57 71.40
N CYS A 18 12.06 -33.25 71.29
CA CYS A 18 12.00 -32.54 70.04
C CYS A 18 12.52 -31.13 70.24
N SER A 19 13.79 -31.01 70.63
CA SER A 19 14.58 -29.82 70.36
C SER A 19 15.37 -30.14 69.10
N GLY A 20 14.62 -30.19 67.99
CA GLY A 20 15.17 -30.29 66.67
C GLY A 20 15.79 -28.95 66.26
N ASN A 21 17.09 -29.04 66.04
CA ASN A 21 17.92 -28.06 65.39
C ASN A 21 17.16 -27.43 64.25
N GLN A 22 16.80 -26.14 64.33
CA GLN A 22 16.30 -25.34 63.13
C GLN A 22 17.48 -25.26 62.16
N SER A 23 17.60 -26.28 61.29
CA SER A 23 18.26 -26.09 60.01
C SER A 23 17.60 -24.92 59.37
N LYS A 24 18.31 -23.82 59.11
CA LYS A 24 17.91 -22.81 58.14
C LYS A 24 17.46 -23.56 56.91
N SER A 25 16.16 -23.53 56.60
CA SER A 25 15.67 -23.92 55.31
C SER A 25 16.36 -23.03 54.31
N ASP A 26 17.27 -23.58 53.52
CA ASP A 26 17.70 -22.95 52.29
C ASP A 26 16.40 -22.78 51.48
N ASP A 27 15.84 -21.58 51.49
CA ASP A 27 14.69 -21.26 50.60
C ASP A 27 15.11 -21.63 49.18
N PRO A 28 14.29 -22.38 48.45
CA PRO A 28 14.65 -22.84 47.14
C PRO A 28 14.92 -21.61 46.24
N ILE A 29 16.16 -21.47 45.77
CA ILE A 29 16.56 -20.38 44.88
C ILE A 29 15.72 -20.50 43.60
N HIS A 30 14.79 -19.57 43.39
CA HIS A 30 13.92 -19.59 42.22
C HIS A 30 14.73 -19.32 40.95
N SER A 31 14.44 -20.10 39.92
CA SER A 31 15.03 -19.94 38.60
C SER A 31 14.22 -19.00 37.76
N VAL A 32 14.84 -17.96 37.20
CA VAL A 32 14.17 -16.91 36.42
C VAL A 32 14.77 -16.73 35.02
N MET A 33 13.95 -16.33 34.08
CA MET A 33 14.39 -15.95 32.76
C MET A 33 14.32 -14.43 32.63
N LEU A 34 15.38 -13.82 32.11
CA LEU A 34 15.50 -12.39 31.96
C LEU A 34 15.16 -11.94 30.53
N VAL A 35 14.65 -10.72 30.41
CA VAL A 35 14.44 -9.99 29.17
C VAL A 35 14.87 -8.54 29.38
N GLN A 36 15.46 -7.95 28.36
CA GLN A 36 15.73 -6.52 28.35
C GLN A 36 14.54 -5.81 27.75
N PRO A 37 14.04 -4.69 28.33
CA PRO A 37 13.03 -3.87 27.73
C PRO A 37 13.50 -3.39 26.35
N GLU A 38 12.67 -3.57 25.34
CA GLU A 38 12.93 -3.04 24.02
C GLU A 38 12.26 -1.66 23.92
N GLY A 39 12.96 -0.66 23.40
CA GLY A 39 12.31 0.60 23.03
C GLY A 39 11.08 0.26 22.20
N VAL A 40 9.97 0.98 22.39
CA VAL A 40 8.84 0.89 21.45
C VAL A 40 9.44 1.22 20.10
N ALA A 41 9.97 0.20 19.43
CA ALA A 41 10.30 0.30 18.02
C ALA A 41 9.05 0.87 17.38
N ALA A 42 9.19 1.95 16.62
CA ALA A 42 8.09 2.66 16.03
C ALA A 42 7.05 1.69 15.44
N LEU A 43 6.13 1.20 16.28
CA LEU A 43 4.95 0.43 15.91
C LEU A 43 3.95 1.39 15.26
N GLY A 44 4.50 2.30 14.45
CA GLY A 44 3.79 3.24 13.65
C GLY A 44 3.43 2.72 12.28
N SER A 45 3.86 1.53 11.94
CA SER A 45 3.47 0.93 10.67
C SER A 45 2.15 0.19 10.82
N LYS A 46 1.13 0.62 10.11
CA LYS A 46 -0.16 -0.08 9.99
C LYS A 46 -0.24 -0.72 8.62
N THR A 47 -0.63 -1.99 8.58
CA THR A 47 -0.69 -2.77 7.37
C THR A 47 -2.14 -2.92 6.88
N PHE A 48 -2.34 -2.75 5.58
CA PHE A 48 -3.63 -2.85 4.89
C PHE A 48 -3.50 -3.74 3.67
N SER A 49 -4.56 -4.46 3.35
CA SER A 49 -4.66 -5.14 2.06
C SER A 49 -4.94 -4.10 0.98
N GLY A 50 -4.17 -4.14 -0.09
CA GLY A 50 -4.33 -3.30 -1.26
C GLY A 50 -4.46 -4.11 -2.53
N GLN A 51 -4.92 -3.47 -3.58
CA GLN A 51 -5.00 -4.04 -4.91
C GLN A 51 -4.23 -3.17 -5.89
N VAL A 52 -3.50 -3.83 -6.79
CA VAL A 52 -2.87 -3.15 -7.92
C VAL A 52 -3.94 -2.87 -8.96
N GLU A 53 -4.07 -1.62 -9.35
CA GLU A 53 -4.99 -1.14 -10.38
C GLU A 53 -4.19 -0.41 -11.46
N GLU A 54 -4.75 -0.37 -12.67
CA GLU A 54 -4.24 0.53 -13.70
C GLU A 54 -4.55 1.98 -13.33
N GLY A 55 -3.56 2.85 -13.49
CA GLY A 55 -3.71 4.27 -13.17
C GLY A 55 -4.70 4.99 -14.09
N ARG A 56 -5.01 4.39 -15.25
CA ARG A 56 -5.84 5.04 -16.26
C ARG A 56 -6.51 4.05 -17.18
N GLU A 57 -7.83 4.10 -17.26
CA GLU A 57 -8.63 3.49 -18.32
C GLU A 57 -8.99 4.56 -19.36
N ILE A 58 -8.76 4.26 -20.63
CA ILE A 58 -8.98 5.18 -21.73
C ILE A 58 -9.98 4.56 -22.69
N SER A 59 -11.15 5.15 -22.79
CA SER A 59 -12.14 4.82 -23.83
C SER A 59 -11.71 5.44 -25.15
N VAL A 60 -11.54 4.61 -26.16
CA VAL A 60 -11.07 5.02 -27.49
C VAL A 60 -12.16 4.83 -28.52
N GLY A 61 -12.50 5.92 -29.20
CA GLY A 61 -13.57 5.95 -30.22
C GLY A 61 -13.22 6.83 -31.41
N PHE A 62 -13.97 6.64 -32.48
CA PHE A 62 -13.85 7.46 -33.70
C PHE A 62 -14.34 8.89 -33.49
N LYS A 63 -13.71 9.86 -34.16
CA LYS A 63 -14.17 11.26 -34.20
C LYS A 63 -15.24 11.51 -35.22
N THR A 64 -15.61 10.50 -36.04
CA THR A 64 -16.63 10.58 -37.10
C THR A 64 -17.49 9.32 -37.04
N ALA A 65 -18.70 9.38 -37.57
CA ALA A 65 -19.64 8.25 -37.66
C ALA A 65 -19.32 7.37 -38.88
N GLY A 66 -19.75 6.13 -38.87
CA GLY A 66 -19.64 5.23 -40.01
C GLY A 66 -19.79 3.77 -39.65
N GLN A 67 -19.79 2.90 -40.66
CA GLN A 67 -19.82 1.47 -40.48
C GLN A 67 -18.40 0.93 -40.20
N LEU A 68 -18.26 0.11 -39.15
CA LEU A 68 -17.00 -0.60 -38.85
C LEU A 68 -16.70 -1.60 -39.98
N THR A 69 -15.57 -1.45 -40.64
CA THR A 69 -15.09 -2.43 -41.61
C THR A 69 -14.32 -3.58 -40.93
N ARG A 70 -13.50 -3.24 -39.98
CA ARG A 70 -12.67 -4.22 -39.25
C ARG A 70 -12.19 -3.67 -37.91
N ILE A 71 -12.00 -4.59 -36.97
CA ILE A 71 -11.31 -4.39 -35.70
C ILE A 71 -10.08 -5.31 -35.75
N LEU A 72 -8.90 -4.76 -35.45
CA LEU A 72 -7.60 -5.41 -35.62
C LEU A 72 -7.01 -5.93 -34.32
N VAL A 73 -7.74 -5.76 -33.21
CA VAL A 73 -7.31 -6.13 -31.86
C VAL A 73 -8.42 -6.90 -31.14
N LYS A 74 -8.03 -7.69 -30.14
CA LYS A 74 -8.93 -8.47 -29.29
C LYS A 74 -8.70 -8.09 -27.82
N GLU A 75 -9.62 -8.46 -26.95
CA GLU A 75 -9.45 -8.35 -25.51
C GLU A 75 -8.20 -9.10 -25.06
N GLY A 76 -7.40 -8.46 -24.19
CA GLY A 76 -6.12 -8.96 -23.70
C GLY A 76 -4.91 -8.64 -24.61
N ASP A 77 -5.10 -8.15 -25.83
CA ASP A 77 -4.00 -7.78 -26.72
C ASP A 77 -3.24 -6.56 -26.18
N TYR A 78 -1.91 -6.59 -26.29
CA TYR A 78 -1.07 -5.42 -26.05
C TYR A 78 -0.95 -4.58 -27.32
N VAL A 79 -1.27 -3.29 -27.23
CA VAL A 79 -1.14 -2.34 -28.33
C VAL A 79 -0.10 -1.28 -28.02
N ARG A 80 0.58 -0.80 -29.06
CA ARG A 80 1.55 0.30 -28.97
C ARG A 80 0.89 1.61 -29.34
N GLN A 81 1.33 2.70 -28.75
CA GLN A 81 0.91 4.05 -29.14
C GLN A 81 1.08 4.25 -30.66
N GLY A 82 0.03 4.76 -31.33
CA GLY A 82 0.00 4.95 -32.78
C GLY A 82 -0.33 3.69 -33.57
N GLN A 83 -0.56 2.54 -32.94
CA GLN A 83 -0.98 1.31 -33.64
C GLN A 83 -2.43 1.46 -34.10
N LEU A 84 -2.74 1.03 -35.35
CA LEU A 84 -4.10 0.99 -35.87
C LEU A 84 -4.91 -0.10 -35.18
N ILE A 85 -6.06 0.29 -34.62
CA ILE A 85 -6.95 -0.56 -33.83
C ILE A 85 -8.16 -1.00 -34.64
N ALA A 86 -8.83 -0.03 -35.28
CA ALA A 86 -10.06 -0.26 -36.05
C ALA A 86 -10.17 0.71 -37.23
N GLN A 87 -11.04 0.38 -38.16
CA GLN A 87 -11.26 1.18 -39.37
C GLN A 87 -12.76 1.20 -39.73
N LEU A 88 -13.24 2.38 -40.10
CA LEU A 88 -14.57 2.56 -40.74
C LEU A 88 -14.49 2.35 -42.24
N ASP A 89 -15.65 2.19 -42.91
CA ASP A 89 -15.75 2.34 -44.36
C ASP A 89 -15.40 3.79 -44.73
N ASP A 90 -14.35 3.95 -45.52
CA ASP A 90 -13.75 5.24 -45.85
C ASP A 90 -14.06 5.71 -47.26
N LYS A 91 -14.93 4.97 -48.02
CA LYS A 91 -15.21 5.24 -49.45
C LYS A 91 -15.76 6.64 -49.67
N ASP A 92 -16.84 7.01 -48.96
CA ASP A 92 -17.46 8.32 -49.12
C ASP A 92 -16.55 9.46 -48.63
N TYR A 93 -15.73 9.21 -47.62
CA TYR A 93 -14.75 10.16 -47.14
C TYR A 93 -13.64 10.41 -48.16
N LYS A 94 -13.18 9.36 -48.89
CA LYS A 94 -12.22 9.47 -49.97
C LYS A 94 -12.80 10.27 -51.15
N LEU A 95 -14.03 9.95 -51.58
CA LEU A 95 -14.70 10.72 -52.60
C LEU A 95 -14.85 12.21 -52.27
N GLY A 96 -15.12 12.51 -50.97
CA GLY A 96 -15.15 13.87 -50.47
C GLY A 96 -13.82 14.61 -50.57
N VAL A 97 -12.70 13.92 -50.28
CA VAL A 97 -11.34 14.47 -50.44
C VAL A 97 -11.02 14.69 -51.90
N ASP A 98 -11.31 13.71 -52.76
CA ASP A 98 -11.04 13.79 -54.21
C ASP A 98 -11.77 14.96 -54.85
N ALA A 99 -13.05 15.16 -54.50
CA ALA A 99 -13.84 16.28 -55.00
C ALA A 99 -13.27 17.65 -54.57
N ALA A 100 -12.85 17.76 -53.28
CA ALA A 100 -12.24 18.99 -52.78
C ALA A 100 -10.85 19.24 -53.43
N GLN A 101 -10.09 18.19 -53.67
CA GLN A 101 -8.79 18.27 -54.33
C GLN A 101 -8.92 18.80 -55.76
N ILE A 102 -9.92 18.30 -56.54
CA ILE A 102 -10.18 18.76 -57.89
C ILE A 102 -10.50 20.28 -57.92
N GLN A 103 -11.33 20.72 -56.98
CA GLN A 103 -11.70 22.15 -56.87
C GLN A 103 -10.50 23.02 -56.51
N TYR A 104 -9.70 22.58 -55.54
CA TYR A 104 -8.48 23.28 -55.13
C TYR A 104 -7.49 23.37 -56.30
N ASP A 105 -7.24 22.28 -57.01
CA ASP A 105 -6.29 22.24 -58.11
C ASP A 105 -6.79 23.11 -59.32
N GLN A 106 -8.08 23.18 -59.57
CA GLN A 106 -8.66 24.07 -60.57
C GLN A 106 -8.37 25.53 -60.21
N MET A 107 -8.71 25.95 -58.97
CA MET A 107 -8.48 27.33 -58.51
C MET A 107 -6.97 27.67 -58.45
N LYS A 108 -6.13 26.71 -58.06
CA LYS A 108 -4.67 26.88 -58.05
C LYS A 108 -4.12 27.20 -59.43
N ARG A 109 -4.62 26.51 -60.48
CA ARG A 109 -4.26 26.83 -61.88
C ARG A 109 -4.78 28.20 -62.31
N GLU A 110 -5.98 28.58 -61.87
CA GLU A 110 -6.59 29.90 -62.17
C GLU A 110 -5.76 31.02 -61.53
N VAL A 111 -5.45 30.92 -60.22
CA VAL A 111 -4.61 31.92 -59.53
C VAL A 111 -3.24 32.03 -60.17
N ALA A 112 -2.63 30.91 -60.64
CA ALA A 112 -1.36 30.94 -61.33
C ALA A 112 -1.42 31.70 -62.67
N ARG A 113 -2.56 31.59 -63.42
CA ARG A 113 -2.82 32.40 -64.63
C ARG A 113 -3.04 33.87 -64.29
N MET A 114 -3.88 34.17 -63.29
CA MET A 114 -4.15 35.53 -62.83
C MET A 114 -2.90 36.20 -62.30
N LYS A 115 -1.99 35.47 -61.65
CA LYS A 115 -0.71 36.00 -61.22
C LYS A 115 0.14 36.51 -62.38
N LYS A 116 0.23 35.77 -63.48
CA LYS A 116 0.94 36.21 -64.70
C LYS A 116 0.35 37.48 -65.31
N LEU A 117 -1.01 37.60 -65.33
CA LEU A 117 -1.66 38.81 -65.80
C LEU A 117 -1.47 39.99 -64.90
N TYR A 118 -1.45 39.77 -63.58
CA TYR A 118 -1.17 40.80 -62.56
C TYR A 118 0.28 41.29 -62.65
N ASP A 119 1.25 40.39 -62.74
CA ASP A 119 2.66 40.71 -62.92
C ASP A 119 2.90 41.53 -64.17
N ASN A 120 2.12 41.31 -65.26
CA ASN A 120 2.12 42.06 -66.49
C ASN A 120 1.24 43.31 -66.47
N LYS A 121 0.70 43.71 -65.30
CA LYS A 121 -0.19 44.87 -65.09
C LYS A 121 -1.51 44.78 -65.91
N SER A 122 -1.94 43.60 -66.33
CA SER A 122 -3.14 43.35 -67.14
C SER A 122 -4.33 42.92 -66.29
N LEU A 123 -4.18 42.83 -64.94
CA LEU A 123 -5.20 42.49 -63.99
C LEU A 123 -5.19 43.43 -62.80
N SER A 124 -6.36 43.75 -62.25
CA SER A 124 -6.50 44.52 -61.01
C SER A 124 -5.93 43.76 -59.81
N GLY A 125 -5.24 44.46 -58.87
CA GLY A 125 -4.78 43.88 -57.60
C GLY A 125 -5.92 43.28 -56.79
N ASN A 126 -7.07 43.96 -56.72
CA ASN A 126 -8.27 43.48 -56.04
C ASN A 126 -8.78 42.14 -56.59
N ASP A 127 -8.76 41.93 -57.91
CA ASP A 127 -9.22 40.70 -58.54
C ASP A 127 -8.21 39.55 -58.28
N TYR A 128 -6.91 39.84 -58.30
CA TYR A 128 -5.88 38.89 -57.92
C TYR A 128 -6.03 38.46 -56.43
N ASP A 129 -6.20 39.45 -55.53
CA ASP A 129 -6.36 39.19 -54.10
C ASP A 129 -7.64 38.37 -53.78
N LYS A 130 -8.76 38.64 -54.51
CA LYS A 130 -9.97 37.81 -54.41
C LYS A 130 -9.71 36.36 -54.82
N ALA A 131 -8.97 36.14 -55.91
CA ALA A 131 -8.68 34.80 -56.40
C ALA A 131 -7.75 34.06 -55.43
N VAL A 132 -6.73 34.73 -54.84
CA VAL A 132 -5.85 34.18 -53.80
C VAL A 132 -6.67 33.81 -52.57
N SER A 133 -7.59 34.68 -52.13
CA SER A 133 -8.46 34.42 -50.98
C SER A 133 -9.37 33.21 -51.25
N GLY A 134 -9.95 33.10 -52.48
CA GLY A 134 -10.74 31.94 -52.90
C GLY A 134 -9.94 30.63 -52.88
N LEU A 135 -8.67 30.66 -53.32
CA LEU A 135 -7.77 29.52 -53.21
C LEU A 135 -7.52 29.11 -51.75
N GLY A 136 -7.33 30.11 -50.87
CA GLY A 136 -7.21 29.86 -49.43
C GLY A 136 -8.42 29.15 -48.83
N GLN A 137 -9.63 29.57 -49.22
CA GLN A 137 -10.88 28.93 -48.76
C GLN A 137 -10.96 27.45 -49.21
N LEU A 138 -10.65 27.18 -50.50
CA LEU A 138 -10.64 25.79 -51.01
C LEU A 138 -9.56 24.93 -50.35
N LYS A 139 -8.42 25.50 -49.99
CA LYS A 139 -7.38 24.80 -49.22
C LYS A 139 -7.93 24.34 -47.86
N VAL A 140 -8.58 25.24 -47.11
CA VAL A 140 -9.19 24.93 -45.80
C VAL A 140 -10.27 23.85 -45.97
N GLN A 141 -11.08 23.90 -47.04
CA GLN A 141 -12.08 22.87 -47.32
C GLN A 141 -11.46 21.51 -47.61
N LEU A 142 -10.37 21.45 -48.39
CA LEU A 142 -9.63 20.23 -48.67
C LEU A 142 -9.03 19.65 -47.38
N ASP A 143 -8.39 20.48 -46.55
CA ASP A 143 -7.82 20.07 -45.30
C ASP A 143 -8.87 19.51 -44.32
N SER A 144 -10.07 20.14 -44.29
CA SER A 144 -11.22 19.66 -43.52
C SER A 144 -11.67 18.26 -43.97
N LYS A 145 -11.79 18.02 -45.28
CA LYS A 145 -12.15 16.69 -45.82
C LYS A 145 -11.07 15.65 -45.56
N SER A 146 -9.80 16.02 -45.69
CA SER A 146 -8.65 15.15 -45.37
C SER A 146 -8.63 14.75 -43.92
N ASN A 147 -8.94 15.67 -43.00
CA ASN A 147 -9.08 15.39 -41.58
C ASN A 147 -10.22 14.40 -41.31
N GLN A 148 -11.41 14.61 -41.93
CA GLN A 148 -12.55 13.69 -41.81
C GLN A 148 -12.18 12.28 -42.29
N LEU A 149 -11.45 12.14 -43.39
CA LEU A 149 -10.94 10.87 -43.88
C LEU A 149 -9.95 10.26 -42.86
N SER A 150 -9.05 11.04 -42.27
CA SER A 150 -8.13 10.54 -41.27
C SER A 150 -8.84 9.98 -40.03
N TYR A 151 -10.00 10.54 -39.68
CA TYR A 151 -10.81 10.11 -38.52
C TYR A 151 -11.53 8.77 -38.73
N THR A 152 -11.53 8.23 -39.97
CA THR A 152 -12.03 6.87 -40.24
C THR A 152 -11.09 5.77 -39.78
N ARG A 153 -9.88 6.11 -39.33
CA ARG A 153 -8.89 5.20 -38.78
C ARG A 153 -8.67 5.48 -37.32
N LEU A 154 -8.87 4.45 -36.47
CA LEU A 154 -8.73 4.55 -35.03
C LEU A 154 -7.35 4.06 -34.60
N TYR A 155 -6.58 4.91 -33.96
CA TYR A 155 -5.24 4.59 -33.47
C TYR A 155 -5.21 4.61 -31.94
N ALA A 156 -4.33 3.77 -31.37
CA ALA A 156 -4.07 3.75 -29.93
C ALA A 156 -3.45 5.07 -29.47
N PRO A 157 -4.08 5.80 -28.53
CA PRO A 157 -3.54 7.07 -28.02
C PRO A 157 -2.35 6.85 -27.07
N THR A 158 -2.24 5.68 -26.46
CA THR A 158 -1.15 5.24 -25.58
C THR A 158 -0.88 3.76 -25.80
N SER A 159 0.25 3.26 -25.29
CA SER A 159 0.52 1.83 -25.23
C SER A 159 -0.17 1.22 -23.99
N GLY A 160 -0.75 0.04 -24.14
CA GLY A 160 -1.46 -0.63 -23.06
C GLY A 160 -2.15 -1.92 -23.50
N TYR A 161 -2.94 -2.51 -22.61
CA TYR A 161 -3.73 -3.70 -22.92
C TYR A 161 -5.17 -3.32 -23.26
N VAL A 162 -5.76 -4.04 -24.22
CA VAL A 162 -7.20 -3.94 -24.56
C VAL A 162 -7.99 -4.62 -23.45
N LYS A 163 -8.77 -3.84 -22.69
CA LYS A 163 -9.65 -4.33 -21.62
C LYS A 163 -10.92 -4.95 -22.18
N SER A 164 -11.53 -4.25 -23.12
CA SER A 164 -12.78 -4.69 -23.77
C SER A 164 -12.86 -4.16 -25.20
N VAL A 165 -13.55 -4.91 -26.03
CA VAL A 165 -13.96 -4.54 -27.38
C VAL A 165 -15.49 -4.48 -27.38
N ASN A 166 -16.07 -3.30 -27.61
CA ASN A 166 -17.50 -3.06 -27.38
C ASN A 166 -18.37 -3.20 -28.64
N PHE A 167 -17.76 -3.43 -29.80
CA PHE A 167 -18.44 -3.50 -31.10
C PHE A 167 -17.82 -4.59 -31.97
N GLU A 168 -18.60 -5.01 -33.00
CA GLU A 168 -18.11 -5.97 -33.99
C GLU A 168 -18.02 -5.31 -35.38
N ALA A 169 -17.37 -6.01 -36.33
CA ALA A 169 -17.33 -5.58 -37.72
C ALA A 169 -18.73 -5.54 -38.32
N ALA A 170 -18.97 -4.63 -39.26
CA ALA A 170 -20.22 -4.30 -39.89
C ALA A 170 -21.25 -3.53 -39.04
N GLU A 171 -20.98 -3.22 -37.78
CA GLU A 171 -21.84 -2.36 -36.99
C GLU A 171 -21.68 -0.89 -37.31
N MET A 172 -22.75 -0.12 -37.15
CA MET A 172 -22.77 1.34 -37.31
C MET A 172 -22.40 1.99 -35.97
N VAL A 173 -21.46 2.94 -36.01
CA VAL A 173 -21.01 3.67 -34.82
C VAL A 173 -21.09 5.17 -35.00
N ASN A 174 -21.41 5.88 -33.93
CA ASN A 174 -21.46 7.33 -33.90
C ASN A 174 -20.11 7.92 -33.45
N ALA A 175 -19.89 9.20 -33.79
CA ALA A 175 -18.73 9.92 -33.29
C ALA A 175 -18.71 9.95 -31.75
N GLY A 176 -17.56 9.69 -31.13
CA GLY A 176 -17.37 9.68 -29.68
C GLY A 176 -17.78 8.39 -28.98
N THR A 177 -18.40 7.42 -29.69
CA THR A 177 -18.70 6.11 -29.09
C THR A 177 -17.43 5.33 -28.80
N ALA A 178 -17.30 4.79 -27.58
CA ALA A 178 -16.16 3.99 -27.16
C ALA A 178 -16.15 2.64 -27.89
N ILE A 179 -15.21 2.41 -28.78
CA ILE A 179 -15.05 1.16 -29.54
C ILE A 179 -14.28 0.16 -28.71
N ILE A 180 -13.22 0.61 -28.04
CA ILE A 180 -12.43 -0.21 -27.12
C ILE A 180 -12.11 0.58 -25.87
N ASN A 181 -11.84 -0.13 -24.79
CA ASN A 181 -11.25 0.40 -23.57
C ASN A 181 -9.82 -0.09 -23.44
N LEU A 182 -8.88 0.84 -23.26
CA LEU A 182 -7.45 0.55 -23.06
C LEU A 182 -7.06 0.77 -21.60
N LEU A 183 -6.27 -0.16 -21.05
CA LEU A 183 -5.60 -0.02 -19.76
C LEU A 183 -4.19 0.54 -19.99
N ASP A 184 -3.93 1.75 -19.49
CA ASP A 184 -2.60 2.36 -19.57
C ASP A 184 -1.69 1.75 -18.49
N VAL A 185 -0.80 0.86 -18.90
CA VAL A 185 0.14 0.15 -18.01
C VAL A 185 1.39 0.94 -17.67
N LYS A 186 1.57 2.16 -18.18
CA LYS A 186 2.72 2.99 -17.83
C LYS A 186 2.68 3.47 -16.38
N GLN A 187 1.49 3.57 -15.81
CA GLN A 187 1.25 4.01 -14.45
C GLN A 187 0.37 2.97 -13.76
N MET A 188 1.00 2.09 -13.01
CA MET A 188 0.28 1.19 -12.12
C MET A 188 0.18 1.83 -10.74
N GLU A 189 -0.96 1.67 -10.12
CA GLU A 189 -1.27 2.22 -8.80
C GLU A 189 -1.65 1.11 -7.84
N VAL A 190 -1.46 1.36 -6.57
CA VAL A 190 -1.98 0.51 -5.51
C VAL A 190 -3.08 1.28 -4.80
N THR A 191 -4.26 0.70 -4.76
CA THR A 191 -5.41 1.25 -4.03
C THR A 191 -5.59 0.52 -2.72
N ILE A 192 -5.72 1.28 -1.63
CA ILE A 192 -6.09 0.78 -0.30
C ILE A 192 -7.25 1.59 0.25
N ASN A 193 -7.97 1.02 1.20
CA ASN A 193 -9.01 1.69 1.96
C ASN A 193 -8.57 1.80 3.42
N ILE A 194 -8.55 3.00 3.98
CA ILE A 194 -8.14 3.28 5.36
C ILE A 194 -9.34 3.74 6.22
N PRO A 195 -9.40 3.39 7.51
CA PRO A 195 -10.46 3.83 8.40
C PRO A 195 -10.34 5.32 8.75
N THR A 196 -11.46 5.91 9.20
CA THR A 196 -11.54 7.31 9.63
C THR A 196 -10.47 7.68 10.66
N SER A 197 -10.18 6.79 11.61
CA SER A 197 -9.16 7.03 12.65
C SER A 197 -7.76 7.29 12.08
N LEU A 198 -7.42 6.65 10.94
CA LEU A 198 -6.16 6.87 10.26
C LEU A 198 -6.23 8.08 9.32
N TYR A 199 -7.37 8.30 8.65
CA TYR A 199 -7.59 9.49 7.83
C TYR A 199 -7.41 10.80 8.62
N LEU A 200 -7.90 10.86 9.87
CA LEU A 200 -7.70 12.01 10.76
C LEU A 200 -6.22 12.23 11.15
N GLN A 201 -5.38 11.21 10.99
CA GLN A 201 -3.94 11.27 11.26
C GLN A 201 -3.11 11.35 9.97
N LYS A 202 -3.72 11.68 8.81
CA LYS A 202 -3.03 11.70 7.51
C LYS A 202 -1.78 12.57 7.49
N ASP A 203 -1.78 13.67 8.24
CA ASP A 203 -0.63 14.60 8.32
C ASP A 203 0.56 14.03 9.12
N LYS A 204 0.34 12.92 9.86
CA LYS A 204 1.39 12.16 10.55
C LYS A 204 1.96 11.02 9.71
N ILE A 205 1.47 10.81 8.47
CA ILE A 205 1.97 9.75 7.58
C ILE A 205 3.30 10.20 6.99
N LYS A 206 4.37 9.41 7.23
CA LYS A 206 5.73 9.64 6.69
C LYS A 206 5.95 8.96 5.35
N GLY A 207 5.33 7.78 5.14
CA GLY A 207 5.57 7.01 3.95
C GLY A 207 4.61 5.85 3.78
N PHE A 208 4.66 5.32 2.57
CA PHE A 208 3.93 4.12 2.17
C PHE A 208 4.90 3.16 1.52
N SER A 209 4.76 1.89 1.82
CA SER A 209 5.49 0.82 1.16
C SER A 209 4.59 -0.37 0.93
N CYS A 210 4.88 -1.21 -0.05
CA CYS A 210 4.14 -2.44 -0.25
C CYS A 210 5.07 -3.64 -0.39
N LYS A 211 4.50 -4.81 -0.12
CA LYS A 211 5.08 -6.10 -0.45
C LYS A 211 4.03 -7.01 -1.10
N GLY A 212 4.49 -7.88 -1.99
CA GLY A 212 3.64 -8.84 -2.69
C GLY A 212 4.50 -9.96 -3.27
N ASN A 213 3.89 -10.90 -3.96
CA ASN A 213 4.60 -12.04 -4.56
C ASN A 213 5.69 -11.61 -5.57
N PHE A 214 5.57 -10.40 -6.13
CA PHE A 214 6.53 -9.83 -7.09
C PHE A 214 7.74 -9.13 -6.44
N SER A 215 7.72 -8.93 -5.13
CA SER A 215 8.74 -8.14 -4.40
C SER A 215 9.82 -8.97 -3.75
N GLU A 216 9.77 -10.32 -3.87
CA GLU A 216 10.73 -11.26 -3.25
C GLU A 216 10.95 -10.99 -1.74
N GLY A 217 9.89 -10.50 -1.07
CA GLY A 217 9.91 -10.16 0.35
C GLY A 217 10.46 -8.77 0.67
N GLN A 218 10.90 -8.00 -0.31
CA GLN A 218 11.36 -6.61 -0.13
C GLN A 218 10.19 -5.64 -0.03
N LEU A 219 10.34 -4.59 0.78
CA LEU A 219 9.41 -3.48 0.82
C LEU A 219 9.69 -2.52 -0.34
N ILE A 220 8.68 -2.29 -1.16
CA ILE A 220 8.73 -1.37 -2.30
C ILE A 220 8.11 -0.05 -1.90
N PRO A 221 8.83 1.08 -1.94
CA PRO A 221 8.28 2.38 -1.60
C PRO A 221 7.20 2.80 -2.62
N LEU A 222 6.12 3.37 -2.10
CA LEU A 222 5.00 3.89 -2.87
C LEU A 222 4.91 5.40 -2.72
N LYS A 223 4.50 6.08 -3.79
CA LYS A 223 4.26 7.53 -3.78
C LYS A 223 2.77 7.79 -3.56
N LEU A 224 2.42 8.61 -2.56
CA LEU A 224 1.04 9.07 -2.39
C LEU A 224 0.60 9.90 -3.61
N LEU A 225 -0.48 9.49 -4.25
CA LEU A 225 -1.12 10.21 -5.34
C LEU A 225 -2.32 11.01 -4.82
N SER A 226 -3.21 10.35 -4.08
CA SER A 226 -4.38 11.02 -3.49
C SER A 226 -4.96 10.23 -2.33
N ILE A 227 -5.61 10.96 -1.43
CA ILE A 227 -6.55 10.42 -0.44
C ILE A 227 -7.90 11.06 -0.73
N THR A 228 -8.91 10.25 -1.04
CA THR A 228 -10.25 10.77 -1.33
C THR A 228 -10.84 11.40 -0.05
N PRO A 229 -11.36 12.63 -0.08
CA PRO A 229 -11.86 13.29 1.12
C PRO A 229 -13.24 12.80 1.56
N GLN A 230 -13.85 11.90 0.81
CA GLN A 230 -15.15 11.30 1.08
C GLN A 230 -14.99 9.82 1.41
N ALA A 231 -15.58 9.40 2.53
CA ALA A 231 -15.65 7.99 2.89
C ALA A 231 -16.68 7.25 2.03
N ASP A 232 -16.45 5.97 1.80
CA ASP A 232 -17.42 5.06 1.20
C ASP A 232 -18.52 4.65 2.21
N ASN A 233 -19.45 3.79 1.78
CA ASN A 233 -20.54 3.28 2.62
C ASN A 233 -20.06 2.49 3.85
N ASN A 234 -18.80 2.04 3.86
CA ASN A 234 -18.16 1.32 4.96
C ASN A 234 -17.33 2.26 5.86
N GLN A 235 -17.44 3.57 5.68
CA GLN A 235 -16.66 4.60 6.40
C GLN A 235 -15.14 4.50 6.15
N LEU A 236 -14.75 4.00 4.99
CA LEU A 236 -13.37 3.88 4.57
C LEU A 236 -13.01 4.96 3.55
N TYR A 237 -11.81 5.48 3.66
CA TYR A 237 -11.25 6.48 2.74
C TYR A 237 -10.30 5.80 1.76
N ARG A 238 -10.53 6.00 0.46
CA ARG A 238 -9.67 5.45 -0.58
C ARG A 238 -8.37 6.24 -0.68
N VAL A 239 -7.25 5.52 -0.67
CA VAL A 239 -5.91 6.05 -0.88
C VAL A 239 -5.35 5.43 -2.16
N ARG A 240 -4.88 6.27 -3.07
CA ARG A 240 -4.21 5.87 -4.30
C ARG A 240 -2.72 6.14 -4.19
N LEU A 241 -1.92 5.14 -4.47
CA LEU A 241 -0.48 5.12 -4.32
C LEU A 241 0.17 4.72 -5.65
N GLY A 242 1.12 5.49 -6.13
CA GLY A 242 1.83 5.21 -7.38
C GLY A 242 3.01 4.27 -7.17
N LEU A 243 3.12 3.26 -8.04
CA LEU A 243 4.30 2.43 -8.18
C LEU A 243 5.37 3.13 -9.05
N GLN A 244 6.63 2.88 -8.75
CA GLN A 244 7.72 3.34 -9.62
C GLN A 244 7.70 2.57 -10.96
N PRO A 245 8.11 3.20 -12.09
CA PRO A 245 7.99 2.59 -13.43
C PRO A 245 8.64 1.22 -13.57
N ASP A 246 9.77 0.97 -12.89
CA ASP A 246 10.45 -0.32 -12.96
C ASP A 246 9.71 -1.43 -12.21
N GLN A 247 9.00 -1.09 -11.16
CA GLN A 247 8.15 -2.00 -10.40
C GLN A 247 6.81 -2.22 -11.09
N ALA A 248 6.28 -1.18 -11.74
CA ALA A 248 5.04 -1.27 -12.52
C ALA A 248 5.09 -2.33 -13.62
N LYS A 249 6.27 -2.60 -14.19
CA LYS A 249 6.47 -3.65 -15.22
C LYS A 249 6.35 -5.08 -14.66
N LYS A 250 6.48 -5.26 -13.35
CA LYS A 250 6.47 -6.58 -12.68
C LYS A 250 5.10 -6.96 -12.15
N VAL A 251 4.14 -6.06 -12.20
CA VAL A 251 2.79 -6.24 -11.64
C VAL A 251 1.73 -6.19 -12.74
N THR A 252 0.62 -6.83 -12.45
CA THR A 252 -0.58 -6.81 -13.30
C THR A 252 -1.76 -6.32 -12.47
N SER A 253 -2.69 -5.61 -13.12
CA SER A 253 -3.96 -5.20 -12.50
C SER A 253 -4.68 -6.39 -11.88
N GLY A 254 -5.30 -6.17 -10.73
CA GLY A 254 -5.97 -7.21 -9.94
C GLY A 254 -5.08 -7.94 -8.93
N MET A 255 -3.76 -7.76 -8.94
CA MET A 255 -2.88 -8.36 -7.93
C MET A 255 -3.13 -7.76 -6.55
N ASN A 256 -3.21 -8.63 -5.52
CA ASN A 256 -3.28 -8.19 -4.13
C ASN A 256 -1.87 -7.94 -3.58
N VAL A 257 -1.76 -6.89 -2.78
CA VAL A 257 -0.52 -6.47 -2.10
C VAL A 257 -0.82 -6.11 -0.65
N GLU A 258 0.18 -6.24 0.18
CA GLU A 258 0.15 -5.76 1.56
C GLU A 258 0.84 -4.40 1.61
N VAL A 259 0.11 -3.36 2.01
CA VAL A 259 0.60 -1.97 2.09
C VAL A 259 0.84 -1.60 3.55
N SER A 260 2.05 -1.18 3.85
CA SER A 260 2.45 -0.63 5.14
C SER A 260 2.45 0.90 5.08
N ILE A 261 1.80 1.52 6.07
CA ILE A 261 1.74 2.97 6.27
C ILE A 261 2.60 3.32 7.47
N ASP A 262 3.65 4.09 7.27
CA ASP A 262 4.53 4.55 8.33
C ASP A 262 4.02 5.86 8.91
N LEU A 263 3.77 5.88 10.22
CA LEU A 263 3.27 7.05 10.94
C LEU A 263 4.39 7.70 11.75
N ASP A 264 4.40 9.04 11.79
CA ASP A 264 5.24 9.79 12.70
C ASP A 264 4.72 9.65 14.13
N GLN A 265 5.43 8.90 14.95
CA GLN A 265 5.15 8.75 16.38
C GLN A 265 6.13 9.52 17.27
N SER A 266 6.87 10.48 16.71
CA SER A 266 7.89 11.23 17.45
C SER A 266 7.35 12.00 18.67
N ALA A 267 6.04 12.07 18.86
CA ALA A 267 5.39 12.78 19.95
C ALA A 267 4.77 11.89 21.05
N GLU A 268 4.63 10.56 20.87
CA GLU A 268 3.76 9.77 21.76
C GLU A 268 4.35 8.50 22.39
N SER A 269 5.59 8.09 22.13
CA SER A 269 6.08 6.87 22.76
C SER A 269 7.56 6.90 23.18
N ASN A 270 7.85 7.62 24.25
CA ASN A 270 9.01 7.29 25.14
C ASN A 270 8.72 6.02 25.97
N GLY A 271 8.08 5.02 25.39
CA GLY A 271 7.70 3.79 26.05
C GLY A 271 8.70 2.66 25.79
N LEU A 272 8.74 1.72 26.72
CA LEU A 272 9.46 0.47 26.59
C LEU A 272 8.47 -0.67 26.44
N THR A 273 8.76 -1.68 25.62
CA THR A 273 7.94 -2.88 25.51
C THR A 273 8.52 -4.02 26.32
N LEU A 274 7.64 -4.71 27.03
CA LEU A 274 7.94 -5.94 27.75
C LEU A 274 6.89 -7.02 27.42
N PRO A 275 7.27 -8.30 27.37
CA PRO A 275 6.28 -9.39 27.34
C PRO A 275 5.31 -9.25 28.52
N LEU A 276 4.02 -9.49 28.29
CA LEU A 276 2.99 -9.38 29.33
C LEU A 276 3.31 -10.27 30.55
N SER A 277 3.99 -11.41 30.32
CA SER A 277 4.43 -12.33 31.39
C SER A 277 5.45 -11.73 32.38
N ALA A 278 6.09 -10.62 32.02
CA ALA A 278 7.03 -9.90 32.89
C ALA A 278 6.33 -8.88 33.79
N VAL A 279 5.06 -8.56 33.54
CA VAL A 279 4.30 -7.59 34.30
C VAL A 279 3.30 -8.31 35.21
N PHE A 280 3.29 -7.98 36.49
CA PHE A 280 2.32 -8.52 37.43
C PHE A 280 1.59 -7.39 38.16
N GLN A 281 0.40 -7.67 38.69
CA GLN A 281 -0.41 -6.72 39.44
C GLN A 281 -0.40 -7.07 40.92
N LYS A 282 -0.22 -6.04 41.76
CA LYS A 282 -0.36 -6.12 43.22
C LYS A 282 -1.08 -4.86 43.70
N GLU A 283 -2.16 -5.01 44.44
CA GLU A 283 -2.94 -3.90 45.00
C GLU A 283 -3.41 -2.87 43.95
N GLY A 284 -3.80 -3.34 42.76
CA GLY A 284 -4.28 -2.47 41.68
C GLY A 284 -3.18 -1.70 40.92
N LYS A 285 -1.90 -1.93 41.23
CA LYS A 285 -0.76 -1.33 40.53
C LYS A 285 0.03 -2.38 39.77
N SER A 286 0.64 -1.97 38.66
CA SER A 286 1.49 -2.85 37.85
C SER A 286 2.94 -2.76 38.30
N TYR A 287 3.61 -3.90 38.37
CA TYR A 287 5.00 -4.04 38.78
C TYR A 287 5.74 -4.96 37.84
N VAL A 288 7.07 -4.82 37.86
CA VAL A 288 8.04 -5.73 37.26
C VAL A 288 9.14 -6.07 38.26
N TRP A 289 9.83 -7.21 38.06
CA TRP A 289 11.02 -7.57 38.82
C TRP A 289 12.26 -7.14 38.04
N VAL A 290 13.00 -6.16 38.55
CA VAL A 290 14.29 -5.75 38.00
C VAL A 290 15.39 -6.59 38.66
N TYR A 291 16.22 -7.24 37.86
CA TYR A 291 17.33 -8.06 38.30
C TYR A 291 18.58 -7.22 38.52
N ASP A 292 19.20 -7.35 39.66
CA ASP A 292 20.50 -6.77 39.97
C ASP A 292 21.60 -7.85 39.83
N SER A 293 22.45 -7.68 38.82
CA SER A 293 23.53 -8.60 38.49
C SER A 293 24.64 -8.63 39.53
N LYS A 294 24.80 -7.58 40.37
CA LYS A 294 25.85 -7.52 41.41
C LYS A 294 25.50 -8.35 42.63
N THR A 295 24.22 -8.37 43.00
CA THR A 295 23.72 -9.05 44.19
C THR A 295 23.02 -10.36 43.87
N SER A 296 22.73 -10.63 42.60
CA SER A 296 21.90 -11.74 42.11
C SER A 296 20.48 -11.72 42.73
N THR A 297 19.93 -10.55 43.00
CA THR A 297 18.62 -10.38 43.63
C THR A 297 17.65 -9.66 42.69
N VAL A 298 16.36 -9.77 42.99
CA VAL A 298 15.29 -9.07 42.25
C VAL A 298 14.68 -7.96 43.11
N LYS A 299 14.38 -6.83 42.45
CA LYS A 299 13.74 -5.66 43.08
C LYS A 299 12.42 -5.40 42.43
N GLN A 300 11.37 -5.31 43.26
CA GLN A 300 10.03 -4.89 42.81
C GLN A 300 10.05 -3.43 42.38
N THR A 301 9.72 -3.16 41.11
CA THR A 301 9.69 -1.80 40.54
C THR A 301 8.31 -1.52 39.99
N ALA A 302 7.69 -0.41 40.44
CA ALA A 302 6.39 0.02 39.99
C ALA A 302 6.53 0.57 38.56
N VAL A 303 5.58 0.20 37.66
CA VAL A 303 5.57 0.62 36.29
C VAL A 303 4.19 1.13 35.90
N THR A 304 4.13 2.06 34.93
CA THR A 304 2.87 2.50 34.33
C THR A 304 2.72 1.86 32.96
N VAL A 305 1.72 0.98 32.81
CA VAL A 305 1.35 0.37 31.54
C VAL A 305 0.36 1.28 30.85
N GLU A 306 0.66 1.70 29.62
CA GLU A 306 -0.22 2.53 28.81
C GLU A 306 -1.25 1.68 28.04
N LYS A 307 -0.74 0.66 27.34
CA LYS A 307 -1.56 -0.24 26.51
C LYS A 307 -0.87 -1.59 26.33
N MET A 308 -1.64 -2.57 25.91
CA MET A 308 -1.12 -3.85 25.43
C MET A 308 -1.21 -3.85 23.90
N ASN A 309 -0.18 -4.42 23.25
CA ASN A 309 -0.20 -4.59 21.81
C ASN A 309 -0.77 -5.97 21.43
N THR A 310 -1.07 -6.15 20.14
CA THR A 310 -1.61 -7.39 19.58
C THR A 310 -0.63 -8.57 19.64
N GLU A 311 0.66 -8.30 19.91
CA GLU A 311 1.72 -9.31 20.02
C GLU A 311 1.89 -9.84 21.46
N GLY A 312 1.01 -9.45 22.39
CA GLY A 312 1.11 -9.85 23.80
C GLY A 312 2.24 -9.14 24.56
N LYS A 313 2.63 -7.93 24.12
CA LYS A 313 3.59 -7.07 24.82
C LYS A 313 2.87 -5.90 25.50
N ALA A 314 3.30 -5.54 26.71
CA ALA A 314 2.86 -4.35 27.42
C ALA A 314 3.77 -3.16 27.07
N VAL A 315 3.18 -1.99 26.82
CA VAL A 315 3.88 -0.72 26.61
C VAL A 315 3.99 -0.01 27.96
N ILE A 316 5.22 0.18 28.44
CA ILE A 316 5.57 0.81 29.72
C ILE A 316 6.04 2.24 29.44
N ILE A 317 5.35 3.22 29.99
CA ILE A 317 5.67 4.66 29.81
C ILE A 317 6.45 5.28 30.98
N LYS A 318 6.44 4.64 32.15
CA LYS A 318 7.18 5.09 33.35
C LYS A 318 7.65 3.90 34.18
N GLY A 319 8.78 4.07 34.87
CA GLY A 319 9.29 3.12 35.85
C GLY A 319 10.52 2.31 35.42
N LEU A 320 10.92 2.40 34.13
CA LEU A 320 12.13 1.75 33.61
C LEU A 320 12.90 2.72 32.71
N SER A 321 14.22 2.56 32.62
CA SER A 321 15.12 3.34 31.74
C SER A 321 15.47 2.61 30.44
N GLY A 322 15.20 1.31 30.34
CA GLY A 322 15.50 0.49 29.16
C GLY A 322 16.81 -0.28 29.23
N GLU A 323 17.67 0.03 30.20
CA GLU A 323 18.93 -0.69 30.41
C GLU A 323 18.83 -1.85 31.42
N GLU A 324 17.71 -1.88 32.15
CA GLU A 324 17.48 -2.89 33.20
C GLU A 324 17.17 -4.27 32.60
N GLN A 325 17.59 -5.30 33.29
CA GLN A 325 17.14 -6.66 33.01
C GLN A 325 15.92 -6.99 33.88
N VAL A 326 14.85 -7.41 33.23
CA VAL A 326 13.55 -7.68 33.84
C VAL A 326 13.24 -9.17 33.78
N VAL A 327 12.68 -9.73 34.87
CA VAL A 327 12.24 -11.12 34.89
C VAL A 327 11.05 -11.32 33.94
N LYS A 328 11.23 -12.21 32.96
CA LYS A 328 10.19 -12.56 31.99
C LYS A 328 9.31 -13.71 32.48
N ALA A 329 9.88 -14.69 33.16
CA ALA A 329 9.19 -15.88 33.66
C ALA A 329 9.61 -16.17 35.08
N GLY A 330 8.70 -16.67 35.92
CA GLY A 330 8.89 -16.90 37.34
C GLY A 330 8.44 -15.72 38.21
N ALA A 331 7.86 -14.66 37.66
CA ALA A 331 7.55 -13.40 38.36
C ALA A 331 6.52 -13.51 39.50
N LEU A 332 5.65 -14.52 39.49
CA LEU A 332 4.51 -14.62 40.42
C LEU A 332 4.87 -15.17 41.80
N VAL A 333 6.03 -15.81 41.95
CA VAL A 333 6.46 -16.51 43.20
C VAL A 333 7.65 -15.83 43.86
N LEU A 334 8.07 -14.66 43.40
CA LEU A 334 9.24 -13.96 43.92
C LEU A 334 8.88 -12.94 44.98
N ASP A 335 9.79 -12.77 45.94
CA ASP A 335 9.73 -11.72 46.94
C ASP A 335 10.79 -10.63 46.71
N ASN A 336 10.53 -9.43 47.25
CA ASN A 336 11.43 -8.29 47.08
C ASN A 336 12.76 -8.53 47.78
N GLY A 337 13.87 -8.45 47.07
CA GLY A 337 15.22 -8.71 47.53
C GLY A 337 15.64 -10.18 47.49
N GLU A 338 14.80 -11.06 46.97
CA GLU A 338 15.10 -12.51 46.86
C GLU A 338 16.25 -12.78 45.89
N LYS A 339 17.10 -13.75 46.27
CA LYS A 339 18.16 -14.27 45.39
C LYS A 339 17.60 -15.23 44.36
N VAL A 340 17.93 -15.03 43.09
CA VAL A 340 17.46 -15.83 41.99
C VAL A 340 18.60 -16.40 41.15
N LYS A 341 18.32 -17.51 40.46
CA LYS A 341 19.21 -18.13 39.49
C LYS A 341 18.74 -17.83 38.10
N VAL A 342 19.55 -17.16 37.29
CA VAL A 342 19.21 -16.85 35.89
C VAL A 342 19.39 -18.07 35.01
N ILE A 343 18.36 -18.42 34.25
CA ILE A 343 18.40 -19.50 33.25
C ILE A 343 18.61 -18.90 31.86
N ALA A 344 19.48 -19.51 31.05
CA ALA A 344 19.68 -19.12 29.66
C ALA A 344 18.40 -19.29 28.84
N LYS A 345 18.23 -18.46 27.83
CA LYS A 345 17.12 -18.60 26.88
C LYS A 345 17.13 -20.00 26.26
N PRO A 346 15.98 -20.70 26.14
CA PRO A 346 15.94 -21.98 25.46
C PRO A 346 16.42 -21.78 23.99
N SER A 347 17.44 -22.55 23.62
CA SER A 347 17.89 -22.63 22.23
C SER A 347 16.99 -23.61 21.46
N LYS A 348 17.00 -23.56 20.13
CA LYS A 348 16.24 -24.51 19.26
C LYS A 348 16.60 -25.98 19.52
N THR A 349 17.71 -26.24 20.18
CA THR A 349 18.22 -27.56 20.55
C THR A 349 17.99 -27.93 22.03
N ASN A 350 17.58 -26.96 22.86
CA ASN A 350 17.27 -27.19 24.26
C ASN A 350 15.78 -27.04 24.50
N VAL A 351 15.02 -28.08 24.18
CA VAL A 351 13.58 -28.19 24.46
C VAL A 351 13.46 -28.59 25.94
N GLY A 352 13.70 -27.60 26.86
CA GLY A 352 13.33 -27.65 28.25
C GLY A 352 13.59 -28.98 28.95
N GLY A 353 14.83 -29.25 29.40
CA GLY A 353 15.21 -30.08 30.56
C GLY A 353 14.27 -31.22 31.01
N LEU A 354 13.66 -31.94 30.09
CA LEU A 354 12.99 -33.20 30.37
C LEU A 354 13.84 -34.34 29.80
N ILE A 355 14.87 -34.69 30.56
CA ILE A 355 15.39 -36.05 30.68
C ILE A 355 15.65 -36.26 32.16
#